data_1ac41f1c039807b7ef1d03da0fa8b1a7
#
_entry.id   1ac41f1c039807b7ef1d03da0fa8b1a7
#
_cell.length_a   1.000
_cell.length_b   1.000
_cell.length_c   1.000
_cell.angle_alpha   90.00
_cell.angle_beta   90.00
_cell.angle_gamma   90.00
#
_symmetry.space_group_name_H-M   'P 1'
#
loop_
_entity.id
_entity.type
_entity.pdbx_description
1 polymer ?
#
loop_
_entity_poly.entity_id
_entity_poly.type
_entity_poly.pdbx_seq_one_letter_code
_entity_poly.pdbx_strand_id
1 'polypeptide(L)'
;WSSDVCSSDLHVVSDQKETLPVQVRLCIDDLLAHVTNIEEKIAEYDRVLSRVAKTDHRSQQLMELKGIGPTTASALVASIGNAHDFKNGRQLAAWLGLTPSQYSSGGKSKLGRITKAGDAYLRTLLVQGARSVMVGAENRTDSFSRWVCSLIGRRGYWRAVVAIAAKNARLCWASLHYGDDFRLYSTT
;
A
#
# COMPACT_ATOMS: atom_id res chain seq x y z
N TRP A 1 1.98 10.43 3.50
CA TRP A 1 1.65 11.81 3.20
C TRP A 1 0.15 11.93 3.36
N SER A 2 -0.28 12.59 4.41
CA SER A 2 -1.67 12.93 4.63
C SER A 2 -1.95 14.18 3.79
N SER A 3 -2.99 14.15 2.98
CA SER A 3 -3.49 15.33 2.25
C SER A 3 -3.79 16.51 3.20
N ASP A 4 -4.04 16.21 4.48
CA ASP A 4 -4.38 17.18 5.50
C ASP A 4 -3.21 18.12 5.87
N VAL A 5 -1.96 17.66 5.80
CA VAL A 5 -0.77 18.49 6.08
C VAL A 5 -0.57 19.52 4.96
N CYS A 6 -0.79 19.11 3.71
CA CYS A 6 -0.64 20.01 2.56
C CYS A 6 -1.75 21.07 2.53
N SER A 7 -2.99 20.73 2.89
CA SER A 7 -4.11 21.68 2.88
C SER A 7 -3.99 22.74 3.99
N SER A 8 -3.53 22.37 5.20
CA SER A 8 -3.32 23.33 6.29
C SER A 8 -2.23 24.35 5.97
N ASP A 9 -1.13 23.89 5.35
CA ASP A 9 -0.02 24.77 4.96
C ASP A 9 -0.42 25.73 3.82
N LEU A 10 -1.26 25.26 2.90
CA LEU A 10 -1.81 26.09 1.82
C LEU A 10 -2.76 27.17 2.33
N HIS A 11 -3.55 26.90 3.37
CA HIS A 11 -4.39 27.92 4.03
C HIS A 11 -3.55 29.02 4.70
N VAL A 12 -2.48 28.65 5.40
CA VAL A 12 -1.57 29.63 6.04
C VAL A 12 -0.92 30.56 4.99
N VAL A 13 -0.52 30.00 3.84
CA VAL A 13 0.04 30.80 2.74
C VAL A 13 -1.01 31.73 2.13
N SER A 14 -2.27 31.29 2.03
CA SER A 14 -3.38 32.12 1.53
C SER A 14 -3.68 33.29 2.47
N ASP A 15 -3.67 33.08 3.78
CA ASP A 15 -4.00 34.11 4.78
C ASP A 15 -2.94 35.18 4.91
N GLN A 16 -1.65 34.86 4.69
CA GLN A 16 -0.55 35.81 4.77
C GLN A 16 -0.24 36.53 3.44
N LYS A 17 -0.97 36.21 2.40
CA LYS A 17 -0.70 36.66 1.03
C LYS A 17 -0.77 38.17 0.84
N GLU A 18 -1.62 38.89 1.60
CA GLU A 18 -1.83 40.32 1.47
C GLU A 18 -0.61 41.17 1.89
N THR A 19 0.27 40.57 2.68
CA THR A 19 1.50 41.24 3.16
C THR A 19 2.69 41.13 2.21
N LEU A 20 2.56 40.30 1.14
CA LEU A 20 3.65 40.02 0.22
C LEU A 20 3.68 40.98 -0.99
N PRO A 21 4.86 41.20 -1.61
CA PRO A 21 4.97 41.96 -2.86
C PRO A 21 4.11 41.36 -3.96
N VAL A 22 3.60 42.21 -4.87
CA VAL A 22 2.65 41.82 -5.94
C VAL A 22 3.19 40.64 -6.80
N GLN A 23 4.47 40.71 -7.16
CA GLN A 23 5.11 39.66 -7.98
C GLN A 23 5.13 38.29 -7.28
N VAL A 24 5.37 38.28 -5.96
CA VAL A 24 5.36 37.06 -5.15
C VAL A 24 3.95 36.51 -5.04
N ARG A 25 2.95 37.37 -4.88
CA ARG A 25 1.54 36.95 -4.87
C ARG A 25 1.13 36.27 -6.18
N LEU A 26 1.50 36.85 -7.32
CA LEU A 26 1.20 36.24 -8.64
C LEU A 26 1.84 34.85 -8.78
N CYS A 27 3.10 34.70 -8.36
CA CYS A 27 3.75 33.38 -8.38
C CYS A 27 3.05 32.35 -7.47
N ILE A 28 2.62 32.77 -6.28
CA ILE A 28 1.87 31.90 -5.35
C ILE A 28 0.52 31.50 -5.95
N ASP A 29 -0.20 32.45 -6.57
CA ASP A 29 -1.49 32.15 -7.22
C ASP A 29 -1.35 31.14 -8.34
N ASP A 30 -0.33 31.30 -9.17
CA ASP A 30 -0.04 30.36 -10.25
C ASP A 30 0.29 28.96 -9.73
N LEU A 31 1.13 28.87 -8.69
CA LEU A 31 1.46 27.59 -8.05
C LEU A 31 0.24 26.94 -7.40
N LEU A 32 -0.62 27.70 -6.71
CA LEU A 32 -1.84 27.17 -6.11
C LEU A 32 -2.81 26.65 -7.19
N ALA A 33 -2.95 27.38 -8.29
CA ALA A 33 -3.75 26.94 -9.43
C ALA A 33 -3.19 25.64 -10.04
N HIS A 34 -1.88 25.50 -10.14
CA HIS A 34 -1.24 24.26 -10.59
C HIS A 34 -1.51 23.08 -9.64
N VAL A 35 -1.39 23.30 -8.31
CA VAL A 35 -1.70 22.28 -7.31
C VAL A 35 -3.15 21.81 -7.46
N THR A 36 -4.11 22.74 -7.51
CA THR A 36 -5.52 22.41 -7.67
C THR A 36 -5.77 21.60 -8.95
N ASN A 37 -5.19 21.99 -10.08
CA ASN A 37 -5.32 21.26 -11.34
C ASN A 37 -4.77 19.83 -11.24
N ILE A 38 -3.64 19.63 -10.56
CA ILE A 38 -3.05 18.31 -10.35
C ILE A 38 -3.96 17.47 -9.44
N GLU A 39 -4.51 18.03 -8.37
CA GLU A 39 -5.43 17.32 -7.46
C GLU A 39 -6.71 16.87 -8.19
N GLU A 40 -7.28 17.74 -9.05
CA GLU A 40 -8.41 17.37 -9.87
C GLU A 40 -8.10 16.20 -10.83
N LYS A 41 -6.92 16.22 -11.47
CA LYS A 41 -6.47 15.13 -12.33
C LYS A 41 -6.23 13.83 -11.56
N ILE A 42 -5.63 13.91 -10.38
CA ILE A 42 -5.45 12.76 -9.49
C ILE A 42 -6.83 12.16 -9.16
N ALA A 43 -7.78 12.98 -8.74
CA ALA A 43 -9.12 12.53 -8.41
C ALA A 43 -9.86 11.91 -9.61
N GLU A 44 -9.61 12.42 -10.82
CA GLU A 44 -10.16 11.83 -12.06
C GLU A 44 -9.57 10.43 -12.31
N TYR A 45 -8.25 10.31 -12.27
CA TYR A 45 -7.57 9.01 -12.46
C TYR A 45 -7.95 8.00 -11.38
N ASP A 46 -8.09 8.41 -10.14
CA ASP A 46 -8.55 7.55 -9.05
C ASP A 46 -9.95 6.99 -9.29
N ARG A 47 -10.87 7.81 -9.85
CA ARG A 47 -12.21 7.35 -10.26
C ARG A 47 -12.12 6.33 -11.40
N VAL A 48 -11.26 6.58 -12.40
CA VAL A 48 -11.05 5.65 -13.52
C VAL A 48 -10.47 4.33 -13.02
N LEU A 49 -9.42 4.37 -12.22
CA LEU A 49 -8.81 3.18 -11.63
C LEU A 49 -9.79 2.39 -10.76
N SER A 50 -10.59 3.09 -9.95
CA SER A 50 -11.64 2.46 -9.14
C SER A 50 -12.71 1.77 -10.00
N ARG A 51 -13.06 2.35 -11.13
CA ARG A 51 -13.99 1.73 -12.08
C ARG A 51 -13.40 0.49 -12.72
N VAL A 52 -12.18 0.58 -13.22
CA VAL A 52 -11.46 -0.55 -13.83
C VAL A 52 -11.31 -1.69 -12.82
N ALA A 53 -10.89 -1.39 -11.59
CA ALA A 53 -10.75 -2.41 -10.55
C ALA A 53 -12.06 -3.11 -10.21
N LYS A 54 -13.20 -2.42 -10.31
CA LYS A 54 -14.53 -2.99 -10.07
C LYS A 54 -15.07 -3.83 -11.23
N THR A 55 -14.51 -3.69 -12.43
CA THR A 55 -14.91 -4.48 -13.60
C THR A 55 -14.02 -5.68 -13.84
N ASP A 56 -12.79 -5.64 -13.40
CA ASP A 56 -11.85 -6.76 -13.52
C ASP A 56 -12.00 -7.72 -12.34
N HIS A 57 -12.38 -8.97 -12.64
CA HIS A 57 -12.63 -10.03 -11.67
C HIS A 57 -11.43 -10.29 -10.74
N ARG A 58 -10.21 -10.30 -11.29
CA ARG A 58 -8.99 -10.51 -10.49
C ARG A 58 -8.74 -9.38 -9.50
N SER A 59 -9.00 -8.14 -9.93
CA SER A 59 -8.91 -6.96 -9.04
C SER A 59 -9.96 -7.01 -7.94
N GLN A 60 -11.19 -7.46 -8.26
CA GLN A 60 -12.26 -7.63 -7.25
C GLN A 60 -11.85 -8.65 -6.18
N GLN A 61 -11.33 -9.81 -6.58
CA GLN A 61 -10.82 -10.82 -5.64
C GLN A 61 -9.72 -10.29 -4.74
N LEU A 62 -8.78 -9.48 -5.29
CA LEU A 62 -7.74 -8.86 -4.49
C LEU A 62 -8.28 -7.83 -3.50
N MET A 63 -9.31 -7.07 -3.87
CA MET A 63 -9.92 -6.06 -3.00
C MET A 63 -10.67 -6.65 -1.79
N GLU A 64 -10.96 -7.95 -1.75
CA GLU A 64 -11.45 -8.63 -0.56
C GLU A 64 -10.39 -8.72 0.54
N LEU A 65 -9.12 -8.61 0.17
CA LEU A 65 -8.01 -8.66 1.11
C LEU A 65 -7.88 -7.34 1.87
N LYS A 66 -7.78 -7.42 3.20
CA LYS A 66 -7.62 -6.22 4.04
C LYS A 66 -6.33 -5.46 3.70
N GLY A 67 -6.48 -4.17 3.40
CA GLY A 67 -5.38 -3.30 3.01
C GLY A 67 -5.02 -3.35 1.53
N ILE A 68 -5.85 -3.97 0.70
CA ILE A 68 -5.74 -3.93 -0.75
C ILE A 68 -6.89 -3.09 -1.29
N GLY A 69 -6.58 -1.88 -1.73
CA GLY A 69 -7.54 -0.97 -2.38
C GLY A 69 -7.50 -1.09 -3.92
N PRO A 70 -8.38 -0.35 -4.62
CA PRO A 70 -8.49 -0.41 -6.08
C PRO A 70 -7.18 -0.16 -6.81
N THR A 71 -6.44 0.86 -6.41
CA THR A 71 -5.13 1.22 -6.99
C THR A 71 -4.12 0.09 -6.80
N THR A 72 -4.06 -0.49 -5.59
CA THR A 72 -3.14 -1.60 -5.31
C THR A 72 -3.53 -2.86 -6.08
N ALA A 73 -4.82 -3.18 -6.15
CA ALA A 73 -5.33 -4.34 -6.88
C ALA A 73 -5.01 -4.23 -8.38
N SER A 74 -5.36 -3.11 -9.01
CA SER A 74 -5.10 -2.86 -10.43
C SER A 74 -3.60 -2.90 -10.75
N ALA A 75 -2.76 -2.27 -9.92
CA ALA A 75 -1.31 -2.27 -10.11
C ALA A 75 -0.71 -3.69 -9.98
N LEU A 76 -1.17 -4.49 -9.01
CA LEU A 76 -0.74 -5.87 -8.84
C LEU A 76 -1.15 -6.74 -10.04
N VAL A 77 -2.40 -6.64 -10.50
CA VAL A 77 -2.88 -7.40 -11.66
C VAL A 77 -2.10 -7.05 -12.92
N ALA A 78 -1.85 -5.75 -13.14
CA ALA A 78 -1.10 -5.29 -14.31
C ALA A 78 0.36 -5.75 -14.30
N SER A 79 1.01 -5.77 -13.12
CA SER A 79 2.43 -6.08 -13.00
C SER A 79 2.72 -7.58 -12.87
N ILE A 80 1.85 -8.35 -12.23
CA ILE A 80 2.03 -9.79 -12.02
C ILE A 80 1.70 -10.57 -13.30
N GLY A 81 0.70 -10.09 -14.08
CA GLY A 81 0.24 -10.78 -15.28
C GLY A 81 -0.31 -12.16 -14.95
N ASN A 82 0.55 -13.18 -14.98
CA ASN A 82 0.19 -14.56 -14.65
C ASN A 82 0.80 -14.98 -13.29
N ALA A 83 -0.06 -15.28 -12.31
CA ALA A 83 0.39 -15.71 -10.98
C ALA A 83 1.09 -17.07 -10.99
N HIS A 84 0.88 -17.89 -12.04
CA HIS A 84 1.55 -19.20 -12.21
C HIS A 84 3.04 -19.08 -12.52
N ASP A 85 3.54 -17.89 -12.91
CA ASP A 85 4.97 -17.64 -13.11
C ASP A 85 5.75 -17.67 -11.78
N PHE A 86 5.04 -17.57 -10.66
CA PHE A 86 5.61 -17.69 -9.31
C PHE A 86 5.25 -19.04 -8.69
N LYS A 87 6.26 -19.78 -8.27
CA LYS A 87 6.06 -21.12 -7.63
C LYS A 87 5.19 -21.06 -6.36
N ASN A 88 5.23 -19.95 -5.64
CA ASN A 88 4.48 -19.74 -4.41
C ASN A 88 4.49 -18.27 -4.00
N GLY A 89 3.62 -17.89 -3.07
CA GLY A 89 3.53 -16.51 -2.58
C GLY A 89 4.78 -15.98 -1.88
N ARG A 90 5.69 -16.86 -1.41
CA ARG A 90 6.97 -16.42 -0.86
C ARG A 90 7.89 -15.89 -1.97
N GLN A 91 7.83 -16.49 -3.14
CA GLN A 91 8.59 -16.02 -4.31
C GLN A 91 8.07 -14.65 -4.78
N LEU A 92 6.74 -14.44 -4.82
CA LEU A 92 6.19 -13.12 -5.10
C LEU A 92 6.63 -12.07 -4.05
N ALA A 93 6.56 -12.40 -2.76
CA ALA A 93 7.01 -11.50 -1.71
C ALA A 93 8.53 -11.19 -1.80
N ALA A 94 9.34 -12.14 -2.25
CA ALA A 94 10.76 -11.95 -2.52
C ALA A 94 10.99 -11.06 -3.76
N TRP A 95 10.22 -11.29 -4.82
CA TRP A 95 10.26 -10.46 -6.04
C TRP A 95 9.88 -9.00 -5.75
N LEU A 96 8.96 -8.75 -4.82
CA LEU A 96 8.60 -7.41 -4.33
C LEU A 96 9.62 -6.83 -3.33
N GLY A 97 10.65 -7.60 -2.96
CA GLY A 97 11.68 -7.17 -2.01
C GLY A 97 11.17 -7.01 -0.57
N LEU A 98 10.09 -7.72 -0.19
CA LEU A 98 9.50 -7.72 1.15
C LEU A 98 10.06 -8.82 2.05
N THR A 99 11.01 -9.62 1.57
CA THR A 99 11.72 -10.64 2.37
C THR A 99 12.98 -10.05 2.99
N PRO A 100 13.36 -10.48 4.21
CA PRO A 100 14.60 -10.03 4.82
C PRO A 100 15.82 -10.55 4.05
N SER A 101 16.85 -9.72 3.96
CA SER A 101 18.18 -10.17 3.53
C SER A 101 18.74 -11.15 4.55
N GLN A 102 19.45 -12.17 4.09
CA GLN A 102 20.03 -13.19 4.94
C GLN A 102 21.56 -13.18 4.80
N TYR A 103 22.22 -13.06 5.93
CA TYR A 103 23.67 -13.17 6.06
C TYR A 103 23.94 -14.36 6.97
N SER A 104 24.05 -15.56 6.39
CA SER A 104 24.25 -16.79 7.14
C SER A 104 25.62 -17.37 6.83
N SER A 105 26.42 -17.60 7.88
CA SER A 105 27.70 -18.31 7.80
C SER A 105 27.85 -19.23 9.01
N GLY A 106 28.43 -20.40 8.82
CA GLY A 106 28.77 -21.33 9.93
C GLY A 106 27.55 -21.79 10.74
N GLY A 107 26.38 -22.01 10.11
CA GLY A 107 25.17 -22.48 10.80
C GLY A 107 24.42 -21.42 11.59
N LYS A 108 24.91 -20.18 11.66
CA LYS A 108 24.22 -19.06 12.33
C LYS A 108 23.43 -18.24 11.29
N SER A 109 22.09 -18.21 11.44
CA SER A 109 21.21 -17.41 10.59
C SER A 109 21.13 -15.97 11.13
N LYS A 110 21.58 -14.98 10.35
CA LYS A 110 21.44 -13.55 10.66
C LYS A 110 20.54 -12.89 9.60
N LEU A 111 19.33 -12.51 10.02
CA LEU A 111 18.38 -11.79 9.18
C LEU A 111 18.59 -10.27 9.28
N GLY A 112 18.69 -9.62 8.14
CA GLY A 112 18.82 -8.18 8.02
C GLY A 112 17.47 -7.48 7.78
N ARG A 113 17.54 -6.28 7.20
CA ARG A 113 16.35 -5.53 6.72
C ARG A 113 15.77 -6.22 5.47
N ILE A 114 14.60 -5.79 5.04
CA ILE A 114 14.05 -6.26 3.75
C ILE A 114 15.00 -5.90 2.61
N THR A 115 15.05 -6.76 1.60
CA THR A 115 15.99 -6.61 0.48
C THR A 115 15.77 -5.34 -0.32
N LYS A 116 14.49 -4.87 -0.41
CA LYS A 116 14.05 -3.78 -1.28
C LYS A 116 14.40 -4.01 -2.76
N ALA A 117 14.81 -5.20 -3.13
CA ALA A 117 14.96 -5.60 -4.53
C ALA A 117 13.58 -5.65 -5.20
N GLY A 118 13.50 -5.35 -6.49
CA GLY A 118 12.25 -5.40 -7.24
C GLY A 118 11.44 -4.11 -7.19
N ASP A 119 10.16 -4.20 -7.57
CA ASP A 119 9.30 -3.05 -7.81
C ASP A 119 9.06 -2.22 -6.55
N ALA A 120 9.56 -0.97 -6.57
CA ALA A 120 9.43 -0.03 -5.46
C ALA A 120 8.00 0.49 -5.31
N TYR A 121 7.28 0.67 -6.43
CA TYR A 121 5.91 1.20 -6.43
C TYR A 121 4.94 0.22 -5.80
N LEU A 122 4.93 -1.03 -6.26
CA LEU A 122 4.08 -2.09 -5.68
C LEU A 122 4.39 -2.33 -4.20
N ARG A 123 5.67 -2.32 -3.84
CA ARG A 123 6.08 -2.43 -2.43
C ARG A 123 5.53 -1.28 -1.60
N THR A 124 5.57 -0.04 -2.11
CA THR A 124 5.03 1.14 -1.44
C THR A 124 3.53 1.02 -1.24
N LEU A 125 2.78 0.62 -2.26
CA LEU A 125 1.34 0.40 -2.16
C LEU A 125 0.98 -0.65 -1.09
N LEU A 126 1.68 -1.79 -1.06
CA LEU A 126 1.46 -2.83 -0.06
C LEU A 126 1.82 -2.37 1.36
N VAL A 127 2.86 -1.56 1.52
CA VAL A 127 3.24 -0.96 2.81
C VAL A 127 2.20 0.04 3.28
N GLN A 128 1.67 0.89 2.40
CA GLN A 128 0.60 1.83 2.73
C GLN A 128 -0.70 1.09 3.10
N GLY A 129 -1.07 0.06 2.34
CA GLY A 129 -2.19 -0.82 2.68
C GLY A 129 -2.02 -1.50 4.04
N ALA A 130 -0.80 -1.95 4.37
CA ALA A 130 -0.50 -2.52 5.68
C ALA A 130 -0.66 -1.49 6.82
N ARG A 131 -0.25 -0.23 6.59
CA ARG A 131 -0.45 0.85 7.57
C ARG A 131 -1.93 1.13 7.81
N SER A 132 -2.74 1.21 6.77
CA SER A 132 -4.20 1.42 6.91
C SER A 132 -4.88 0.30 7.71
N VAL A 133 -4.43 -0.95 7.53
CA VAL A 133 -4.92 -2.09 8.33
C VAL A 133 -4.59 -1.91 9.81
N MET A 134 -3.40 -1.41 10.13
CA MET A 134 -2.97 -1.25 11.53
C MET A 134 -3.78 -0.19 12.27
N VAL A 135 -4.13 0.92 11.61
CA VAL A 135 -4.94 2.00 12.21
C VAL A 135 -6.29 1.48 12.70
N GLY A 136 -6.91 0.55 11.98
CA GLY A 136 -8.22 0.01 12.36
C GLY A 136 -8.19 -1.32 13.11
N ALA A 137 -7.01 -1.88 13.40
CA ALA A 137 -6.90 -3.24 13.91
C ALA A 137 -7.42 -3.40 15.35
N GLU A 138 -7.21 -2.40 16.19
CA GLU A 138 -7.62 -2.43 17.60
C GLU A 138 -9.14 -2.48 17.79
N ASN A 139 -9.88 -1.89 16.87
CA ASN A 139 -11.34 -1.81 16.90
C ASN A 139 -12.03 -3.02 16.26
N ARG A 140 -11.27 -4.05 15.88
CA ARG A 140 -11.78 -5.23 15.16
C ARG A 140 -11.43 -6.51 15.90
N THR A 141 -12.39 -7.45 15.93
CA THR A 141 -12.28 -8.72 16.68
C THR A 141 -11.93 -9.93 15.83
N ASP A 142 -11.76 -9.77 14.51
CA ASP A 142 -11.42 -10.87 13.61
C ASP A 142 -9.99 -11.41 13.83
N SER A 143 -9.75 -12.63 13.41
CA SER A 143 -8.48 -13.33 13.60
C SER A 143 -7.27 -12.61 13.00
N PHE A 144 -7.46 -11.95 11.85
CA PHE A 144 -6.41 -11.18 11.21
C PHE A 144 -6.04 -9.93 12.01
N SER A 145 -7.03 -9.17 12.48
CA SER A 145 -6.81 -7.97 13.30
C SER A 145 -6.19 -8.32 14.65
N ARG A 146 -6.61 -9.41 15.29
CA ARG A 146 -5.96 -9.92 16.52
C ARG A 146 -4.49 -10.30 16.28
N TRP A 147 -4.20 -10.94 15.16
CA TRP A 147 -2.81 -11.25 14.77
C TRP A 147 -2.00 -9.97 14.55
N VAL A 148 -2.56 -8.94 13.91
CA VAL A 148 -1.91 -7.63 13.70
C VAL A 148 -1.58 -6.98 15.05
N CYS A 149 -2.52 -6.88 15.98
CA CYS A 149 -2.30 -6.31 17.32
C CYS A 149 -1.20 -7.07 18.08
N SER A 150 -1.25 -8.41 18.08
CA SER A 150 -0.21 -9.26 18.68
C SER A 150 1.16 -9.05 18.04
N LEU A 151 1.21 -8.82 16.74
CA LEU A 151 2.45 -8.58 16.01
C LEU A 151 3.05 -7.22 16.36
N ILE A 152 2.23 -6.18 16.48
CA ILE A 152 2.65 -4.83 16.90
C ILE A 152 3.29 -4.91 18.29
N GLY A 153 2.63 -5.55 19.24
CA GLY A 153 3.14 -5.70 20.62
C GLY A 153 4.48 -6.44 20.70
N ARG A 154 4.67 -7.48 19.87
CA ARG A 154 5.90 -8.30 19.91
C ARG A 154 7.07 -7.72 19.11
N ARG A 155 6.83 -7.00 18.03
CA ARG A 155 7.87 -6.62 17.04
C ARG A 155 7.99 -5.12 16.84
N GLY A 156 7.08 -4.33 17.37
CA GLY A 156 6.96 -2.89 17.16
C GLY A 156 6.38 -2.53 15.79
N TYR A 157 5.98 -1.26 15.65
CA TYR A 157 5.21 -0.74 14.53
C TYR A 157 5.81 -1.06 13.15
N TRP A 158 7.03 -0.61 12.88
CA TRP A 158 7.62 -0.71 11.53
C TRP A 158 7.88 -2.15 11.07
N ARG A 159 8.24 -3.04 11.99
CA ARG A 159 8.41 -4.46 11.67
C ARG A 159 7.06 -5.13 11.42
N ALA A 160 6.03 -4.71 12.14
CA ALA A 160 4.67 -5.20 11.91
C ALA A 160 4.16 -4.77 10.54
N VAL A 161 4.30 -3.49 10.15
CA VAL A 161 3.93 -2.99 8.81
C VAL A 161 4.53 -3.87 7.71
N VAL A 162 5.83 -4.10 7.75
CA VAL A 162 6.52 -4.90 6.72
C VAL A 162 6.04 -6.36 6.71
N ALA A 163 5.81 -6.94 7.88
CA ALA A 163 5.32 -8.32 7.98
C ALA A 163 3.89 -8.48 7.45
N ILE A 164 3.02 -7.47 7.67
CA ILE A 164 1.66 -7.41 7.12
C ILE A 164 1.74 -7.26 5.59
N ALA A 165 2.55 -6.34 5.07
CA ALA A 165 2.77 -6.16 3.64
C ALA A 165 3.24 -7.46 2.97
N ALA A 166 4.21 -8.15 3.57
CA ALA A 166 4.69 -9.45 3.09
C ALA A 166 3.63 -10.56 3.18
N LYS A 167 2.74 -10.52 4.18
CA LYS A 167 1.60 -11.45 4.27
C LYS A 167 0.58 -11.12 3.17
N ASN A 168 0.25 -9.85 2.96
CA ASN A 168 -0.66 -9.44 1.90
C ASN A 168 -0.14 -9.84 0.51
N ALA A 169 1.14 -9.65 0.22
CA ALA A 169 1.74 -10.13 -1.03
C ALA A 169 1.51 -11.63 -1.26
N ARG A 170 1.67 -12.45 -0.22
CA ARG A 170 1.43 -13.90 -0.29
C ARG A 170 -0.04 -14.25 -0.48
N LEU A 171 -0.94 -13.49 0.15
CA LEU A 171 -2.38 -13.65 -0.01
C LEU A 171 -2.83 -13.23 -1.42
N CYS A 172 -2.29 -12.12 -1.95
CA CYS A 172 -2.53 -11.70 -3.32
C CYS A 172 -2.10 -12.76 -4.33
N TRP A 173 -0.91 -13.35 -4.13
CA TRP A 173 -0.49 -14.48 -4.97
C TRP A 173 -1.49 -15.64 -4.89
N ALA A 174 -1.90 -16.04 -3.70
CA ALA A 174 -2.81 -17.16 -3.51
C ALA A 174 -4.18 -16.88 -4.15
N SER A 175 -4.71 -15.66 -3.98
CA SER A 175 -5.96 -15.25 -4.61
C SER A 175 -5.89 -15.32 -6.14
N LEU A 176 -4.80 -14.78 -6.74
CA LEU A 176 -4.61 -14.79 -8.18
C LEU A 176 -4.29 -16.19 -8.75
N HIS A 177 -3.66 -17.07 -7.95
CA HIS A 177 -3.27 -18.41 -8.39
C HIS A 177 -4.43 -19.40 -8.34
N TYR A 178 -5.22 -19.36 -7.27
CA TYR A 178 -6.34 -20.28 -7.05
C TYR A 178 -7.69 -19.71 -7.53
N GLY A 179 -7.75 -18.40 -7.85
CA GLY A 179 -8.97 -17.77 -8.34
C GLY A 179 -10.16 -17.98 -7.38
N ASP A 180 -11.29 -18.43 -7.92
CA ASP A 180 -12.53 -18.64 -7.17
C ASP A 180 -12.45 -19.74 -6.10
N ASP A 181 -11.47 -20.63 -6.18
CA ASP A 181 -11.21 -21.64 -5.15
C ASP A 181 -10.48 -21.06 -3.92
N PHE A 182 -9.97 -19.85 -4.02
CA PHE A 182 -9.31 -19.20 -2.91
C PHE A 182 -10.31 -18.75 -1.85
N ARG A 183 -10.20 -19.29 -0.66
CA ARG A 183 -11.00 -18.87 0.50
C ARG A 183 -10.10 -18.29 1.57
N LEU A 184 -10.33 -17.03 1.87
CA LEU A 184 -9.78 -16.40 3.08
C LEU A 184 -10.41 -17.10 4.28
N TYR A 185 -9.66 -17.99 4.93
CA TYR A 185 -10.02 -18.66 6.19
C TYR A 185 -11.52 -18.67 6.49
N SER A 186 -12.16 -19.81 6.28
CA SER A 186 -13.49 -20.04 6.87
C SER A 186 -13.38 -19.76 8.36
N THR A 187 -14.03 -18.71 8.81
CA THR A 187 -14.28 -18.47 10.23
C THR A 187 -15.12 -19.63 10.77
N THR A 188 -14.46 -20.55 11.42
CA THR A 188 -15.11 -21.41 12.41
C THR A 188 -14.91 -20.78 13.76
#